data_dbe8c5e146b5a044d6f3dae221f75f87
#
_entry.id   dbe8c5e146b5a044d6f3dae221f75f87
#
_cell.length_a   1.000
_cell.length_b   1.000
_cell.length_c   1.000
_cell.angle_alpha   90.00
_cell.angle_beta   90.00
_cell.angle_gamma   90.00
#
_symmetry.space_group_name_H-M   'P 1'
#
loop_
_entity.id
_entity.type
_entity.pdbx_description
1 polymer ?
#
loop_
_entity_poly.entity_id
_entity_poly.type
_entity_poly.pdbx_seq_one_letter_code
_entity_poly.pdbx_strand_id
1 'polypeptide(L)'
;MYDVLNKKGILGLVSDQDAKRKGVFVNFFDTLASTPKGAALFHIRTSAPMIVGVCIKKSFMQYEIKFSTVDTSKKDINQITQAYTSILERYVREYPEQYFWFHRRWKTRP
;
A
#
# COMPACT_ATOMS: atom_id res chain seq x y z
N MET A 1 -0.91 -16.77 8.37
CA MET A 1 -0.80 -15.94 7.16
C MET A 1 0.40 -16.30 6.30
N TYR A 2 1.57 -16.56 6.89
CA TYR A 2 2.73 -17.00 6.09
C TYR A 2 2.46 -18.29 5.32
N ASP A 3 1.64 -19.19 5.89
CA ASP A 3 1.31 -20.45 5.24
C ASP A 3 0.64 -20.27 3.89
N VAL A 4 -0.22 -19.26 3.75
CA VAL A 4 -0.88 -18.97 2.48
C VAL A 4 0.16 -18.68 1.39
N LEU A 5 1.14 -17.83 1.69
CA LEU A 5 2.20 -17.48 0.74
C LEU A 5 3.13 -18.64 0.46
N ASN A 6 3.47 -19.42 1.46
CA ASN A 6 4.33 -20.59 1.30
C ASN A 6 3.67 -21.67 0.44
N LYS A 7 2.35 -21.75 0.44
CA LYS A 7 1.56 -22.64 -0.41
C LYS A 7 1.19 -22.02 -1.75
N LYS A 8 1.85 -20.93 -2.13
CA LYS A 8 1.61 -20.20 -3.39
C LYS A 8 0.20 -19.62 -3.50
N GLY A 9 -0.41 -19.32 -2.37
CA GLY A 9 -1.68 -18.60 -2.33
C GLY A 9 -1.50 -17.09 -2.48
N ILE A 10 -2.61 -16.36 -2.44
CA ILE A 10 -2.61 -14.89 -2.53
C ILE A 10 -3.09 -14.33 -1.20
N LEU A 11 -2.35 -13.37 -0.67
CA LEU A 11 -2.72 -12.66 0.55
C LEU A 11 -3.03 -11.20 0.22
N GLY A 12 -4.26 -10.78 0.52
CA GLY A 12 -4.68 -9.39 0.33
C GLY A 12 -4.56 -8.61 1.63
N LEU A 13 -3.99 -7.41 1.56
CA LEU A 13 -3.81 -6.53 2.72
C LEU A 13 -4.30 -5.13 2.38
N VAL A 14 -5.00 -4.50 3.33
CA VAL A 14 -5.40 -3.09 3.22
C VAL A 14 -4.33 -2.26 3.90
N SER A 15 -3.66 -1.38 3.14
CA SER A 15 -2.47 -0.67 3.62
C SER A 15 -2.51 0.83 3.35
N ASP A 16 -3.70 1.40 3.13
CA ASP A 16 -3.83 2.81 2.74
C ASP A 16 -4.19 3.75 3.90
N GLN A 17 -4.30 3.24 5.12
CA GLN A 17 -4.70 4.03 6.28
C GLN A 17 -3.56 4.19 7.28
N ASP A 18 -3.72 5.16 8.19
CA ASP A 18 -2.72 5.44 9.22
C ASP A 18 -2.51 4.22 10.12
N ALA A 19 -1.25 3.85 10.33
CA ALA A 19 -0.87 2.67 11.13
C ALA A 19 -0.51 3.01 12.57
N LYS A 20 -0.69 4.27 12.97
CA LYS A 20 -0.35 4.75 14.31
C LYS A 20 1.13 4.49 14.62
N ARG A 21 1.44 3.99 15.83
CA ARG A 21 2.84 3.78 16.25
C ARG A 21 3.46 2.51 15.68
N LYS A 22 2.66 1.62 15.13
CA LYS A 22 3.15 0.33 14.59
C LYS A 22 3.58 0.40 13.14
N GLY A 23 3.41 1.55 12.49
CA GLY A 23 3.78 1.73 11.10
C GLY A 23 5.20 2.21 10.90
N VAL A 24 5.61 2.30 9.65
CA VAL A 24 6.83 2.99 9.26
C VAL A 24 6.45 4.32 8.61
N PHE A 25 7.30 5.32 8.78
CA PHE A 25 7.05 6.64 8.20
C PHE A 25 7.64 6.72 6.80
N VAL A 26 6.78 6.94 5.83
CA VAL A 26 7.17 7.12 4.44
C VAL A 26 6.49 8.36 3.88
N ASN A 27 7.03 8.89 2.79
CA ASN A 27 6.45 10.06 2.15
C ASN A 27 5.15 9.71 1.42
N PHE A 28 4.11 10.45 1.74
CA PHE A 28 2.84 10.40 1.03
C PHE A 28 2.42 11.86 0.80
N PHE A 29 2.44 12.31 -0.46
CA PHE A 29 2.26 13.72 -0.82
C PHE A 29 3.24 14.63 -0.07
N ASP A 30 4.52 14.25 -0.09
CA ASP A 30 5.63 14.99 0.52
C ASP A 30 5.50 15.21 2.04
N THR A 31 4.64 14.44 2.70
CA THR A 31 4.46 14.48 4.15
C THR A 31 4.62 13.08 4.71
N LEU A 32 5.40 12.93 5.78
CA LEU A 32 5.59 11.62 6.40
C LEU A 32 4.28 11.09 6.96
N ALA A 33 3.93 9.88 6.58
CA ALA A 33 2.73 9.20 7.01
C ALA A 33 3.08 7.83 7.60
N SER A 34 2.48 7.52 8.75
CA SER A 34 2.63 6.21 9.39
C SER A 34 1.90 5.18 8.56
N THR A 35 2.64 4.23 8.00
CA THR A 35 2.11 3.29 7.00
C THR A 35 2.28 1.85 7.47
N PRO A 36 1.26 0.99 7.29
CA PRO A 36 1.38 -0.42 7.66
C PRO A 36 2.56 -1.08 6.97
N LYS A 37 3.34 -1.85 7.73
CA LYS A 37 4.55 -2.51 7.21
C LYS A 37 4.34 -4.00 6.93
N GLY A 38 3.13 -4.52 7.16
CA GLY A 38 2.86 -5.96 7.04
C GLY A 38 3.20 -6.54 5.68
N ALA A 39 2.81 -5.85 4.61
CA ALA A 39 3.08 -6.32 3.26
C ALA A 39 4.59 -6.45 2.99
N ALA A 40 5.38 -5.45 3.41
CA ALA A 40 6.83 -5.50 3.25
C ALA A 40 7.44 -6.66 4.05
N LEU A 41 6.96 -6.88 5.28
CA LEU A 41 7.42 -7.99 6.11
C LEU A 41 7.13 -9.34 5.46
N PHE A 42 5.93 -9.53 4.93
CA PHE A 42 5.57 -10.77 4.25
C PHE A 42 6.45 -11.01 3.04
N HIS A 43 6.72 -9.98 2.24
CA HIS A 43 7.61 -10.12 1.09
C HIS A 43 9.03 -10.51 1.51
N ILE A 44 9.59 -9.82 2.51
CA ILE A 44 10.96 -10.10 2.95
C ILE A 44 11.11 -11.54 3.45
N ARG A 45 10.10 -12.05 4.16
CA ARG A 45 10.15 -13.40 4.73
C ARG A 45 9.82 -14.50 3.74
N THR A 46 9.05 -14.24 2.70
CA THR A 46 8.56 -15.27 1.77
C THR A 46 9.03 -15.09 0.35
N SER A 47 9.57 -13.92 -0.01
CA SER A 47 9.94 -13.52 -1.37
C SER A 47 8.76 -13.54 -2.35
N ALA A 48 7.52 -13.53 -1.85
CA ALA A 48 6.34 -13.47 -2.70
C ALA A 48 6.29 -12.13 -3.45
N PRO A 49 5.99 -12.13 -4.75
CA PRO A 49 5.85 -10.89 -5.49
C PRO A 49 4.76 -10.00 -4.91
N MET A 50 4.95 -8.68 -5.02
CA MET A 50 4.00 -7.69 -4.51
C MET A 50 3.39 -6.91 -5.65
N ILE A 51 2.08 -6.70 -5.57
CA ILE A 51 1.36 -5.79 -6.47
C ILE A 51 0.45 -4.89 -5.65
N VAL A 52 0.22 -3.68 -6.16
CA VAL A 52 -0.79 -2.76 -5.62
C VAL A 52 -1.99 -2.83 -6.52
N GLY A 53 -3.17 -3.06 -5.93
CA GLY A 53 -4.44 -3.03 -6.65
C GLY A 53 -5.31 -1.90 -6.13
N VAL A 54 -5.92 -1.15 -7.02
CA VAL A 54 -6.89 -0.11 -6.68
C VAL A 54 -8.17 -0.31 -7.47
N CYS A 55 -9.30 -0.02 -6.82
CA CYS A 55 -10.62 -0.11 -7.45
C CYS A 55 -11.10 1.30 -7.78
N ILE A 56 -11.35 1.55 -9.06
CA ILE A 56 -11.79 2.85 -9.56
C ILE A 56 -13.25 2.73 -10.00
N LYS A 57 -14.11 3.61 -9.49
CA LYS A 57 -15.49 3.70 -9.95
C LYS A 57 -15.52 4.53 -11.22
N LYS A 58 -15.95 3.93 -12.33
CA LYS A 58 -16.05 4.60 -13.63
C LYS A 58 -17.39 5.27 -13.83
N SER A 59 -18.47 4.58 -13.46
CA SER A 59 -19.83 5.08 -13.54
C SER A 59 -20.72 4.27 -12.62
N PHE A 60 -22.04 4.53 -12.59
CA PHE A 60 -22.94 3.76 -11.76
C PHE A 60 -22.82 2.25 -12.05
N MET A 61 -22.49 1.49 -11.00
CA MET A 61 -22.28 0.03 -11.05
C MET A 61 -21.18 -0.44 -12.01
N GLN A 62 -20.27 0.45 -12.42
CA GLN A 62 -19.13 0.09 -13.25
C GLN A 62 -17.83 0.41 -12.51
N TYR A 63 -17.00 -0.60 -12.31
CA TYR A 63 -15.73 -0.47 -11.59
C TYR A 63 -14.60 -1.05 -12.43
N GLU A 64 -13.43 -0.48 -12.26
CA GLU A 64 -12.21 -0.97 -12.89
C GLU A 64 -11.16 -1.20 -11.82
N ILE A 65 -10.49 -2.35 -11.86
CA ILE A 65 -9.39 -2.64 -10.94
C ILE A 65 -8.10 -2.45 -11.71
N LYS A 66 -7.23 -1.60 -11.19
CA LYS A 66 -5.91 -1.36 -11.76
C LYS A 66 -4.85 -1.94 -10.84
N PHE A 67 -3.85 -2.59 -11.45
CA PHE A 67 -2.76 -3.22 -10.71
C PHE A 67 -1.42 -2.63 -11.15
N SER A 68 -0.48 -2.55 -10.21
CA SER A 68 0.89 -2.16 -10.51
C SER A 68 1.85 -3.03 -9.71
N THR A 69 2.93 -3.45 -10.34
CA THR A 69 3.97 -4.22 -9.69
C THR A 69 4.78 -3.32 -8.75
N VAL A 70 5.11 -3.82 -7.58
CA VAL A 70 5.94 -3.09 -6.62
C VAL A 70 7.41 -3.44 -6.87
N ASP A 71 8.29 -2.43 -6.89
CA ASP A 71 9.72 -2.65 -6.94
C ASP A 71 10.20 -3.17 -5.59
N THR A 72 10.64 -4.42 -5.56
CA THR A 72 11.16 -5.09 -4.36
C THR A 72 12.64 -5.42 -4.47
N SER A 73 13.36 -4.75 -5.36
CA SER A 73 14.80 -4.98 -5.55
C SER A 73 15.61 -4.67 -4.28
N LYS A 74 15.16 -3.71 -3.49
CA LYS A 74 15.77 -3.38 -2.20
C LYS A 74 15.02 -4.12 -1.09
N LYS A 75 15.69 -5.01 -0.39
CA LYS A 75 15.06 -5.84 0.66
C LYS A 75 15.05 -5.11 2.00
N ASP A 76 14.44 -3.93 2.03
CA ASP A 76 14.32 -3.07 3.20
C ASP A 76 12.86 -2.69 3.41
N ILE A 77 12.37 -2.83 4.65
CA ILE A 77 10.97 -2.56 4.97
C ILE A 77 10.57 -1.14 4.57
N ASN A 78 11.40 -0.14 4.90
CA ASN A 78 11.08 1.26 4.61
C ASN A 78 11.04 1.52 3.10
N GLN A 79 11.98 0.98 2.35
CA GLN A 79 12.04 1.18 0.90
C GLN A 79 10.91 0.47 0.17
N ILE A 80 10.55 -0.74 0.57
CA ILE A 80 9.42 -1.46 -0.01
C ILE A 80 8.12 -0.74 0.32
N THR A 81 7.94 -0.31 1.57
CA THR A 81 6.77 0.44 2.00
C THR A 81 6.66 1.75 1.24
N GLN A 82 7.77 2.46 1.04
CA GLN A 82 7.78 3.68 0.23
C GLN A 82 7.40 3.39 -1.22
N ALA A 83 7.88 2.27 -1.77
CA ALA A 83 7.59 1.92 -3.16
C ALA A 83 6.09 1.74 -3.40
N TYR A 84 5.40 0.96 -2.57
CA TYR A 84 3.95 0.78 -2.79
C TYR A 84 3.15 2.02 -2.41
N THR A 85 3.62 2.81 -1.44
CA THR A 85 2.97 4.07 -1.08
C THR A 85 3.06 5.08 -2.23
N SER A 86 4.19 5.13 -2.91
CA SER A 86 4.35 6.00 -4.08
C SER A 86 3.44 5.61 -5.23
N ILE A 87 3.20 4.30 -5.41
CA ILE A 87 2.23 3.81 -6.40
C ILE A 87 0.82 4.28 -6.03
N LEU A 88 0.43 4.14 -4.76
CA LEU A 88 -0.86 4.62 -4.28
C LEU A 88 -1.00 6.12 -4.50
N GLU A 89 0.03 6.90 -4.16
CA GLU A 89 0.03 8.34 -4.38
C GLU A 89 -0.23 8.69 -5.84
N ARG A 90 0.39 7.97 -6.77
CA ARG A 90 0.17 8.18 -8.21
C ARG A 90 -1.30 7.97 -8.58
N TYR A 91 -1.94 6.92 -8.07
CA TYR A 91 -3.36 6.68 -8.32
C TYR A 91 -4.24 7.74 -7.67
N VAL A 92 -3.92 8.19 -6.47
CA VAL A 92 -4.68 9.25 -5.81
C VAL A 92 -4.58 10.56 -6.59
N ARG A 93 -3.41 10.91 -7.14
CA ARG A 93 -3.23 12.10 -7.97
C ARG A 93 -4.06 12.01 -9.25
N GLU A 94 -4.20 10.81 -9.81
CA GLU A 94 -5.00 10.59 -11.02
C GLU A 94 -6.51 10.62 -10.73
N TYR A 95 -6.93 10.11 -9.58
CA TYR A 95 -8.34 10.01 -9.18
C TYR A 95 -8.57 10.57 -7.78
N PRO A 96 -8.28 11.86 -7.54
CA PRO A 96 -8.31 12.41 -6.18
C PRO A 96 -9.70 12.38 -5.52
N GLU A 97 -10.76 12.44 -6.32
CA GLU A 97 -12.13 12.43 -5.81
C GLU A 97 -12.54 11.07 -5.23
N GLN A 98 -11.79 10.02 -5.50
CA GLN A 98 -12.11 8.68 -5.02
C GLN A 98 -11.33 8.27 -3.78
N TYR A 99 -10.37 9.10 -3.34
CA TYR A 99 -9.64 8.82 -2.12
C TYR A 99 -10.45 9.26 -0.89
N PHE A 100 -10.36 8.48 0.20
CA PHE A 100 -11.09 8.79 1.44
C PHE A 100 -10.37 9.90 2.22
N TRP A 101 -10.55 11.15 1.82
CA TRP A 101 -9.89 12.31 2.43
C TRP A 101 -10.33 12.60 3.86
N PHE A 102 -11.47 12.08 4.30
CA PHE A 102 -11.94 12.24 5.69
C PHE A 102 -11.13 11.42 6.67
N HIS A 103 -10.43 10.38 6.22
CA HIS A 103 -9.51 9.64 7.07
C HIS A 103 -8.26 10.48 7.35
N ARG A 104 -7.84 10.48 8.61
CA ARG A 104 -6.67 11.26 9.04
C ARG A 104 -5.39 10.48 8.75
N ARG A 105 -4.98 10.45 7.49
CA ARG A 105 -3.83 9.63 7.02
C ARG A 105 -2.51 10.04 7.70
N TRP A 106 -2.35 11.31 7.99
CA TRP A 106 -1.15 11.85 8.61
C TRP A 106 -1.34 12.14 10.11
N LYS A 107 -2.29 11.49 10.74
CA LYS A 107 -2.62 11.70 12.15
C LYS A 107 -1.41 11.42 13.06
N THR A 108 -0.70 10.35 12.82
CA THR A 108 0.47 9.97 13.61
C THR A 108 1.71 10.63 13.02
N ARG A 109 2.45 11.34 13.86
CA ARG A 109 3.66 12.04 13.44
C ARG A 109 4.89 11.34 14.00
N PRO A 110 6.05 11.48 13.29
CA PRO A 110 7.31 10.92 13.75
C PRO A 110 7.72 11.44 15.12
#